data_94e568e78c70bbafe19a32dd29202643
#
_entry.id   94e568e78c70bbafe19a32dd29202643
#
_cell.length_a   1.000
_cell.length_b   1.000
_cell.length_c   1.000
_cell.angle_alpha   90.00
_cell.angle_beta   90.00
_cell.angle_gamma   90.00
#
_symmetry.space_group_name_H-M   'P 1'
#
loop_
_entity.id
_entity.type
_entity.pdbx_description
1 polymer ?
#
loop_
_entity_poly.entity_id
_entity_poly.type
_entity_poly.pdbx_seq_one_letter_code
_entity_poly.pdbx_strand_id
1 'polypeptide(L)'
;MNKIGLIFLSISLILCSSSSESTDVVETSTTSTTEVIEDDVSTTSTQVTEDSTQVVESYVYDSEKMSPFTGFELSPEIWLKRPRRVIAFKIDNNLNARPQSGLQEADSVMEILVEGGMTRFLAFYMDKVSSYVGPIRSARPTDPTLVRPYGGILVVSGATAGLIPSIRDMGVPVLEEVKSPTMFRISDRNAPHNLYADTELVREYIDDRGYLFNQDIDPLYNFGNNQTAWSQGANKVTLKYSEFTTVIWKIDDDQYSRFIVDGYSDEDEAVAHNFVTRDGYTDILKTQTVVVIQGPLYNDEATTLPSVLTVGVGPVTIFNNGNYIEGTWRRNDIADSFVFIDENQNKIEVPPSKQWIHFLPLNGDINWTDN
;
A
#
# COMPACT_ATOMS: atom_id res chain seq x y z
N MET A 1 -13.62 -23.83 -58.71
CA MET A 1 -12.43 -24.53 -59.34
C MET A 1 -11.22 -23.74 -58.86
N ASN A 2 -10.46 -24.28 -58.01
CA ASN A 2 -9.07 -24.50 -57.83
C ASN A 2 -8.73 -24.79 -56.36
N LYS A 3 -8.29 -25.99 -56.17
CA LYS A 3 -7.68 -26.61 -54.98
C LYS A 3 -6.22 -26.12 -54.86
N ILE A 4 -5.63 -26.33 -53.69
CA ILE A 4 -4.21 -26.59 -53.37
C ILE A 4 -3.94 -25.87 -52.01
N GLY A 5 -3.41 -26.48 -50.98
CA GLY A 5 -2.82 -27.79 -50.69
C GLY A 5 -2.21 -27.67 -49.29
N LEU A 6 -2.54 -28.63 -48.43
CA LEU A 6 -1.92 -28.80 -47.09
C LEU A 6 -0.46 -29.22 -47.24
N ILE A 7 0.44 -28.63 -46.47
CA ILE A 7 1.78 -29.18 -46.21
C ILE A 7 1.87 -29.46 -44.72
N PHE A 8 1.91 -30.76 -44.39
CA PHE A 8 2.32 -31.26 -43.07
C PHE A 8 3.84 -31.30 -43.00
N LEU A 9 4.42 -30.73 -41.97
CA LEU A 9 5.83 -30.95 -41.64
C LEU A 9 5.88 -31.69 -40.29
N SER A 10 6.22 -32.97 -40.34
CA SER A 10 6.52 -33.82 -39.20
C SER A 10 7.96 -33.62 -38.79
N ILE A 11 8.23 -33.32 -37.53
CA ILE A 11 9.57 -33.34 -36.93
C ILE A 11 9.60 -34.45 -35.87
N SER A 12 10.52 -35.39 -36.12
CA SER A 12 10.77 -36.56 -35.30
C SER A 12 11.48 -36.21 -34.00
N LEU A 13 11.03 -36.82 -32.90
CA LEU A 13 11.74 -36.88 -31.63
C LEU A 13 12.97 -37.80 -31.78
N ILE A 14 14.12 -37.34 -31.30
CA ILE A 14 15.27 -38.17 -30.99
C ILE A 14 15.40 -38.20 -29.46
N LEU A 15 15.17 -39.39 -28.88
CA LEU A 15 15.57 -39.72 -27.52
C LEU A 15 17.06 -40.06 -27.53
N CYS A 16 17.84 -39.43 -26.66
CA CYS A 16 19.13 -39.97 -26.22
C CYS A 16 19.08 -40.21 -24.71
N SER A 17 19.15 -41.46 -24.34
CA SER A 17 19.42 -41.93 -23.00
C SER A 17 20.93 -41.96 -22.77
N SER A 18 21.44 -41.50 -21.66
CA SER A 18 22.75 -41.82 -21.14
C SER A 18 22.71 -42.08 -19.63
N SER A 19 23.27 -43.18 -19.27
CA SER A 19 23.35 -43.88 -18.02
C SER A 19 24.16 -43.16 -16.94
N SER A 20 23.75 -43.41 -15.71
CA SER A 20 24.41 -43.08 -14.45
C SER A 20 25.67 -43.92 -14.21
N GLU A 21 26.74 -43.27 -13.77
CA GLU A 21 27.83 -43.94 -13.02
C GLU A 21 27.98 -43.26 -11.66
N SER A 22 27.86 -44.08 -10.61
CA SER A 22 28.11 -43.76 -9.21
C SER A 22 29.61 -43.95 -8.93
N THR A 23 30.21 -42.98 -8.28
CA THR A 23 31.53 -43.16 -7.66
C THR A 23 31.40 -42.93 -6.14
N ASP A 24 31.61 -44.05 -5.43
CA ASP A 24 31.81 -44.08 -3.98
C ASP A 24 33.11 -43.35 -3.60
N VAL A 25 33.08 -42.51 -2.60
CA VAL A 25 34.27 -41.98 -1.94
C VAL A 25 34.28 -42.45 -0.49
N VAL A 26 35.34 -43.21 -0.19
CA VAL A 26 35.66 -43.87 1.08
C VAL A 26 36.09 -42.78 2.11
N GLU A 27 35.46 -42.78 3.26
CA GLU A 27 35.92 -42.06 4.46
C GLU A 27 37.10 -42.81 5.10
N THR A 28 38.21 -42.12 5.31
CA THR A 28 39.33 -42.59 6.13
C THR A 28 39.36 -41.77 7.44
N SER A 29 38.95 -42.42 8.52
CA SER A 29 39.12 -41.91 9.89
C SER A 29 40.54 -42.19 10.37
N THR A 30 41.25 -41.11 10.80
CA THR A 30 42.51 -41.24 11.52
C THR A 30 42.30 -40.81 12.95
N THR A 31 42.32 -41.75 13.87
CA THR A 31 42.37 -41.59 15.32
C THR A 31 43.81 -41.28 15.75
N SER A 32 44.07 -40.15 16.37
CA SER A 32 45.34 -39.88 17.03
C SER A 32 45.09 -39.66 18.54
N THR A 33 45.60 -40.62 19.30
CA THR A 33 45.64 -40.60 20.78
C THR A 33 46.90 -39.86 21.22
N THR A 34 46.75 -38.84 22.08
CA THR A 34 47.88 -38.25 22.77
C THR A 34 47.53 -38.09 24.24
N GLU A 35 48.48 -38.49 25.09
CA GLU A 35 48.39 -38.65 26.51
C GLU A 35 48.25 -37.33 27.28
N VAL A 36 47.65 -37.47 28.48
CA VAL A 36 47.41 -36.46 29.48
C VAL A 36 48.72 -36.20 30.24
N ILE A 37 49.07 -34.94 30.43
CA ILE A 37 49.97 -34.48 31.51
C ILE A 37 49.18 -33.43 32.29
N GLU A 38 48.89 -33.75 33.55
CA GLU A 38 48.35 -32.81 34.53
C GLU A 38 49.42 -31.81 34.94
N ASP A 39 49.12 -30.50 34.80
CA ASP A 39 49.80 -29.47 35.58
C ASP A 39 48.73 -28.45 36.05
N ASP A 40 48.65 -28.37 37.38
CA ASP A 40 47.79 -27.53 38.17
C ASP A 40 48.21 -26.04 38.02
N VAL A 41 47.42 -25.24 37.28
CA VAL A 41 47.53 -23.76 37.35
C VAL A 41 46.13 -23.18 37.49
N SER A 42 45.89 -22.68 38.70
CA SER A 42 44.72 -21.83 39.02
C SER A 42 44.67 -20.61 38.09
N THR A 43 43.71 -20.61 37.14
CA THR A 43 43.48 -19.47 36.29
C THR A 43 42.09 -18.93 36.57
N THR A 44 42.04 -17.72 37.11
CA THR A 44 40.84 -16.88 37.25
C THR A 44 40.20 -16.68 35.89
N SER A 45 39.03 -17.29 35.70
CA SER A 45 38.22 -17.11 34.50
C SER A 45 37.60 -15.71 34.51
N THR A 46 38.20 -14.78 33.79
CA THR A 46 37.51 -13.55 33.40
C THR A 46 36.52 -13.90 32.28
N GLN A 47 35.22 -13.93 32.58
CA GLN A 47 34.21 -13.97 31.55
C GLN A 47 34.30 -12.68 30.72
N VAL A 48 34.78 -12.82 29.50
CA VAL A 48 34.60 -11.79 28.48
C VAL A 48 33.15 -11.96 27.99
N THR A 49 32.29 -11.07 28.47
CA THR A 49 30.97 -10.88 27.82
C THR A 49 31.26 -10.30 26.44
N GLU A 50 31.08 -11.11 25.40
CA GLU A 50 30.94 -10.62 24.02
C GLU A 50 29.68 -9.73 23.97
N ASP A 51 29.90 -8.43 24.04
CA ASP A 51 28.89 -7.43 23.70
C ASP A 51 28.66 -7.54 22.18
N SER A 52 27.66 -8.32 21.81
CA SER A 52 27.21 -8.37 20.43
C SER A 52 26.51 -7.06 20.08
N THR A 53 27.29 -6.04 19.78
CA THR A 53 26.82 -4.87 19.07
C THR A 53 26.31 -5.36 17.71
N GLN A 54 25.02 -5.62 17.61
CA GLN A 54 24.37 -5.77 16.31
C GLN A 54 24.60 -4.45 15.56
N VAL A 55 25.40 -4.51 14.51
CA VAL A 55 25.49 -3.41 13.54
C VAL A 55 24.13 -3.37 12.84
N VAL A 56 23.26 -2.51 13.30
CA VAL A 56 22.03 -2.20 12.57
C VAL A 56 22.48 -1.50 11.29
N GLU A 57 22.44 -2.20 10.16
CA GLU A 57 22.66 -1.57 8.86
C GLU A 57 21.72 -0.37 8.74
N SER A 58 22.28 0.81 8.51
CA SER A 58 21.50 2.02 8.33
C SER A 58 20.68 1.89 7.05
N TYR A 59 19.35 1.94 7.16
CA TYR A 59 18.47 1.98 6.01
C TYR A 59 18.77 3.24 5.16
N VAL A 60 19.01 3.05 3.87
CA VAL A 60 19.18 4.14 2.90
C VAL A 60 18.20 3.89 1.75
N TYR A 61 17.27 4.82 1.53
CA TYR A 61 16.32 4.71 0.43
C TYR A 61 17.04 4.88 -0.92
N ASP A 62 16.88 3.88 -1.80
CA ASP A 62 17.39 3.87 -3.18
C ASP A 62 16.20 3.98 -4.14
N SER A 63 16.02 5.16 -4.76
CA SER A 63 14.89 5.42 -5.66
C SER A 63 14.88 4.56 -6.93
N GLU A 64 16.01 3.99 -7.32
CA GLU A 64 16.09 3.10 -8.48
C GLU A 64 15.58 1.70 -8.18
N LYS A 65 15.74 1.24 -6.94
CA LYS A 65 15.48 -0.17 -6.56
C LYS A 65 14.37 -0.33 -5.54
N MET A 66 13.97 0.74 -4.86
CA MET A 66 12.95 0.67 -3.81
C MET A 66 11.62 1.26 -4.25
N SER A 67 10.53 0.76 -3.68
CA SER A 67 9.20 1.29 -3.92
C SER A 67 9.00 2.65 -3.25
N PRO A 68 8.57 3.69 -3.97
CA PRO A 68 8.28 4.99 -3.37
C PRO A 68 7.03 4.95 -2.47
N PHE A 69 6.21 3.90 -2.56
CA PHE A 69 5.02 3.73 -1.75
C PHE A 69 5.26 2.90 -0.50
N THR A 70 6.18 1.96 -0.51
CA THR A 70 6.39 1.04 0.62
C THR A 70 7.77 1.12 1.23
N GLY A 71 8.75 1.71 0.56
CA GLY A 71 10.16 1.71 0.99
C GLY A 71 10.85 0.35 0.88
N PHE A 72 10.14 -0.70 0.45
CA PHE A 72 10.75 -2.02 0.26
C PHE A 72 11.59 -2.08 -1.00
N GLU A 73 12.66 -2.88 -0.94
CA GLU A 73 13.41 -3.25 -2.13
C GLU A 73 12.53 -4.09 -3.07
N LEU A 74 12.60 -3.81 -4.35
CA LEU A 74 11.86 -4.48 -5.40
C LEU A 74 12.70 -5.56 -6.04
N SER A 75 12.06 -6.67 -6.46
CA SER A 75 12.77 -7.67 -7.25
C SER A 75 13.24 -7.08 -8.60
N PRO A 76 14.34 -7.62 -9.18
CA PRO A 76 14.84 -7.15 -10.48
C PRO A 76 13.80 -7.18 -11.59
N GLU A 77 12.86 -8.13 -11.57
CA GLU A 77 11.78 -8.21 -12.56
C GLU A 77 10.82 -7.02 -12.49
N ILE A 78 10.70 -6.38 -11.33
CA ILE A 78 9.83 -5.23 -11.12
C ILE A 78 10.58 -3.94 -11.45
N TRP A 79 11.74 -3.68 -10.81
CA TRP A 79 12.43 -2.40 -11.01
C TRP A 79 13.01 -2.24 -12.42
N LEU A 80 13.39 -3.31 -13.14
CA LEU A 80 13.80 -3.27 -14.55
C LEU A 80 12.67 -2.83 -15.51
N LYS A 81 11.40 -2.94 -15.08
CA LYS A 81 10.25 -2.48 -15.87
C LYS A 81 9.93 -1.01 -15.64
N ARG A 82 10.67 -0.34 -14.80
CA ARG A 82 10.50 1.12 -14.59
C ARG A 82 11.08 1.93 -15.75
N PRO A 83 10.58 3.16 -15.99
CA PRO A 83 9.54 3.81 -15.21
C PRO A 83 8.14 3.25 -15.47
N ARG A 84 7.34 3.10 -14.41
CA ARG A 84 5.91 2.72 -14.49
C ARG A 84 5.06 3.86 -13.94
N ARG A 85 3.98 4.18 -14.63
CA ARG A 85 3.09 5.24 -14.17
C ARG A 85 2.27 4.80 -12.96
N VAL A 86 2.10 5.69 -12.00
CA VAL A 86 1.19 5.48 -10.87
C VAL A 86 -0.25 5.52 -11.37
N ILE A 87 -1.04 4.54 -10.96
CA ILE A 87 -2.48 4.48 -11.22
C ILE A 87 -3.18 4.54 -9.86
N ALA A 88 -4.07 5.50 -9.67
CA ALA A 88 -4.86 5.67 -8.46
C ALA A 88 -6.33 5.36 -8.75
N PHE A 89 -6.87 4.28 -8.20
CA PHE A 89 -8.28 3.90 -8.35
C PHE A 89 -9.11 4.50 -7.23
N LYS A 90 -10.18 5.21 -7.56
CA LYS A 90 -11.17 5.66 -6.59
C LYS A 90 -12.12 4.53 -6.27
N ILE A 91 -12.06 3.98 -5.06
CA ILE A 91 -12.83 2.81 -4.62
C ILE A 91 -13.94 3.22 -3.66
N ASP A 92 -15.11 2.64 -3.86
CA ASP A 92 -16.29 2.84 -3.03
C ASP A 92 -16.15 2.17 -1.64
N ASN A 93 -16.67 2.81 -0.59
CA ASN A 93 -16.77 2.23 0.74
C ASN A 93 -18.21 2.20 1.29
N ASN A 94 -19.20 2.37 0.42
CA ASN A 94 -20.59 2.15 0.80
C ASN A 94 -20.79 0.70 1.24
N LEU A 95 -21.73 0.46 2.17
CA LEU A 95 -22.06 -0.89 2.65
C LEU A 95 -22.36 -1.87 1.50
N ASN A 96 -23.06 -1.42 0.45
CA ASN A 96 -23.38 -2.25 -0.72
C ASN A 96 -22.16 -2.51 -1.65
N ALA A 97 -21.03 -1.86 -1.39
CA ALA A 97 -19.78 -2.04 -2.14
C ALA A 97 -18.83 -3.06 -1.48
N ARG A 98 -19.16 -3.52 -0.27
CA ARG A 98 -18.31 -4.43 0.49
C ARG A 98 -18.70 -5.90 0.29
N PRO A 99 -17.73 -6.82 0.34
CA PRO A 99 -16.28 -6.59 0.42
C PRO A 99 -15.74 -6.01 -0.88
N GLN A 100 -14.73 -5.13 -0.79
CA GLN A 100 -14.03 -4.60 -1.95
C GLN A 100 -12.97 -5.58 -2.44
N SER A 101 -12.42 -5.27 -3.63
CA SER A 101 -11.31 -6.02 -4.22
C SER A 101 -10.17 -5.07 -4.59
N GLY A 102 -8.96 -5.58 -4.57
CA GLY A 102 -7.77 -4.82 -4.96
C GLY A 102 -7.12 -4.02 -3.83
N LEU A 103 -7.81 -3.73 -2.73
CA LEU A 103 -7.22 -2.94 -1.63
C LEU A 103 -6.06 -3.65 -0.95
N GLN A 104 -6.11 -4.98 -0.84
CA GLN A 104 -5.05 -5.77 -0.22
C GLN A 104 -3.82 -5.87 -1.11
N GLU A 105 -3.98 -5.84 -2.44
CA GLU A 105 -2.90 -5.90 -3.42
C GLU A 105 -2.26 -4.53 -3.71
N ALA A 106 -2.92 -3.42 -3.38
CA ALA A 106 -2.41 -2.08 -3.66
C ALA A 106 -1.05 -1.81 -2.97
N ASP A 107 -0.20 -0.98 -3.61
CA ASP A 107 1.05 -0.50 -3.00
C ASP A 107 0.78 0.35 -1.76
N SER A 108 -0.27 1.20 -1.81
CA SER A 108 -0.74 2.01 -0.69
C SER A 108 -2.23 2.31 -0.85
N VAL A 109 -2.93 2.57 0.26
CA VAL A 109 -4.33 2.98 0.28
C VAL A 109 -4.48 4.27 1.08
N MET A 110 -5.15 5.26 0.49
CA MET A 110 -5.53 6.50 1.17
C MET A 110 -7.04 6.53 1.38
N GLU A 111 -7.48 6.81 2.59
CA GLU A 111 -8.90 6.86 2.98
C GLU A 111 -9.32 8.29 3.30
N ILE A 112 -10.41 8.74 2.67
CA ILE A 112 -10.83 10.14 2.67
C ILE A 112 -12.33 10.23 2.97
N LEU A 113 -12.73 11.13 3.86
CA LEU A 113 -14.14 11.45 4.11
C LEU A 113 -14.78 12.01 2.82
N VAL A 114 -15.99 11.56 2.54
CA VAL A 114 -16.83 12.02 1.44
C VAL A 114 -18.22 12.40 1.96
N GLU A 115 -19.14 12.68 1.06
CA GLU A 115 -20.52 13.03 1.42
C GLU A 115 -21.22 11.94 2.24
N GLY A 116 -22.20 12.35 3.05
CA GLY A 116 -22.99 11.45 3.90
C GLY A 116 -22.23 10.88 5.09
N GLY A 117 -21.08 11.45 5.46
CA GLY A 117 -20.27 10.95 6.56
C GLY A 117 -19.53 9.63 6.26
N MET A 118 -19.58 9.17 5.02
CA MET A 118 -18.88 7.95 4.56
C MET A 118 -17.45 8.26 4.15
N THR A 119 -16.63 7.23 3.99
CA THR A 119 -15.30 7.35 3.37
C THR A 119 -15.25 6.71 1.98
N ARG A 120 -14.23 7.03 1.23
CA ARG A 120 -13.79 6.31 0.01
C ARG A 120 -12.29 6.14 0.02
N PHE A 121 -11.81 5.20 -0.80
CA PHE A 121 -10.39 4.94 -0.90
C PHE A 121 -9.82 5.45 -2.23
N LEU A 122 -8.53 5.81 -2.19
CA LEU A 122 -7.63 5.86 -3.33
C LEU A 122 -6.66 4.70 -3.18
N ALA A 123 -6.75 3.71 -4.05
CA ALA A 123 -5.83 2.57 -4.10
C ALA A 123 -4.74 2.84 -5.15
N PHE A 124 -3.49 2.93 -4.72
CA PHE A 124 -2.35 3.25 -5.58
C PHE A 124 -1.65 1.99 -6.06
N TYR A 125 -1.38 1.95 -7.35
CA TYR A 125 -0.66 0.89 -8.03
C TYR A 125 0.47 1.45 -8.88
N MET A 126 1.68 1.05 -8.58
CA MET A 126 2.88 1.31 -9.38
C MET A 126 3.64 0.02 -9.63
N ASP A 127 4.02 -0.66 -8.56
CA ASP A 127 4.84 -1.87 -8.56
C ASP A 127 3.98 -3.14 -8.44
N LYS A 128 2.86 -3.05 -7.74
CA LYS A 128 1.88 -4.13 -7.58
C LYS A 128 0.88 -4.17 -8.73
N VAL A 129 0.21 -5.31 -8.84
CA VAL A 129 -0.85 -5.56 -9.84
C VAL A 129 -2.04 -6.26 -9.20
N SER A 130 -3.22 -6.04 -9.77
CA SER A 130 -4.44 -6.79 -9.45
C SER A 130 -5.33 -6.88 -10.68
N SER A 131 -5.84 -8.07 -10.96
CA SER A 131 -6.80 -8.27 -12.06
C SER A 131 -8.24 -7.93 -11.68
N TYR A 132 -8.49 -7.49 -10.44
CA TYR A 132 -9.84 -7.28 -9.92
C TYR A 132 -9.87 -6.16 -8.86
N VAL A 133 -9.92 -4.91 -9.34
CA VAL A 133 -9.92 -3.70 -8.48
C VAL A 133 -11.29 -3.04 -8.53
N GLY A 134 -11.93 -2.87 -7.39
CA GLY A 134 -13.24 -2.22 -7.32
C GLY A 134 -14.01 -2.45 -6.02
N PRO A 135 -15.26 -1.94 -5.97
CA PRO A 135 -15.97 -1.18 -7.01
C PRO A 135 -15.43 0.23 -7.19
N ILE A 136 -15.19 0.62 -8.45
CA ILE A 136 -14.69 1.95 -8.80
C ILE A 136 -15.82 2.98 -8.71
N ARG A 137 -15.51 4.16 -8.16
CA ARG A 137 -16.46 5.23 -7.88
C ARG A 137 -16.04 6.60 -8.40
N SER A 138 -16.95 7.56 -8.24
CA SER A 138 -16.77 8.93 -8.71
C SER A 138 -15.70 9.68 -7.92
N ALA A 139 -14.93 10.53 -8.63
CA ALA A 139 -13.93 11.42 -8.04
C ALA A 139 -14.53 12.41 -7.03
N ARG A 140 -13.68 12.89 -6.14
CA ARG A 140 -13.97 13.93 -5.15
C ARG A 140 -12.89 15.02 -5.19
N PRO A 141 -13.18 16.24 -4.72
CA PRO A 141 -12.25 17.37 -4.83
C PRO A 141 -10.88 17.15 -4.16
N THR A 142 -10.80 16.34 -3.12
CA THR A 142 -9.53 15.99 -2.45
C THR A 142 -8.65 15.07 -3.31
N ASP A 143 -9.24 14.24 -4.19
CA ASP A 143 -8.49 13.18 -4.91
C ASP A 143 -7.30 13.71 -5.72
N PRO A 144 -7.45 14.77 -6.56
CA PRO A 144 -6.33 15.26 -7.35
C PRO A 144 -5.16 15.76 -6.50
N THR A 145 -5.44 16.32 -5.32
CA THR A 145 -4.38 16.83 -4.44
C THR A 145 -3.52 15.70 -3.88
N LEU A 146 -4.03 14.48 -3.81
CA LEU A 146 -3.33 13.29 -3.32
C LEU A 146 -2.65 12.48 -4.43
N VAL A 147 -3.14 12.62 -5.66
CA VAL A 147 -2.56 11.92 -6.83
C VAL A 147 -1.46 12.74 -7.49
N ARG A 148 -1.54 14.06 -7.44
CA ARG A 148 -0.64 15.01 -8.12
C ARG A 148 0.85 14.82 -7.79
N PRO A 149 1.26 14.60 -6.52
CA PRO A 149 2.68 14.44 -6.17
C PRO A 149 3.37 13.30 -6.90
N TYR A 150 2.61 12.25 -7.18
CA TYR A 150 3.14 11.01 -7.75
C TYR A 150 2.99 10.95 -9.27
N GLY A 151 2.62 12.05 -9.93
CA GLY A 151 2.39 12.07 -11.38
C GLY A 151 1.36 11.05 -11.86
N GLY A 152 0.46 10.62 -10.96
CA GLY A 152 -0.48 9.54 -11.17
C GLY A 152 -1.61 9.86 -12.14
N ILE A 153 -2.26 8.80 -12.64
CA ILE A 153 -3.55 8.89 -13.33
C ILE A 153 -4.65 8.50 -12.35
N LEU A 154 -5.67 9.33 -12.25
CA LEU A 154 -6.85 9.05 -11.43
C LEU A 154 -7.89 8.27 -12.24
N VAL A 155 -8.22 7.06 -11.79
CA VAL A 155 -9.21 6.15 -12.43
C VAL A 155 -10.51 6.19 -11.66
N VAL A 156 -11.61 6.57 -12.34
CA VAL A 156 -12.91 6.85 -11.73
C VAL A 156 -14.07 6.34 -12.59
N SER A 157 -15.26 6.20 -12.00
CA SER A 157 -16.50 5.94 -12.73
C SER A 157 -17.16 7.22 -13.30
N GLY A 158 -16.54 8.38 -13.07
CA GLY A 158 -17.05 9.70 -13.39
C GLY A 158 -16.89 10.67 -12.22
N ALA A 159 -17.60 11.79 -12.24
CA ALA A 159 -17.62 12.79 -11.17
C ALA A 159 -18.87 13.67 -11.25
N THR A 160 -19.05 14.55 -10.26
CA THR A 160 -20.00 15.68 -10.34
C THR A 160 -19.64 16.60 -11.51
N ALA A 161 -20.61 17.21 -12.14
CA ALA A 161 -20.42 18.10 -13.30
C ALA A 161 -19.36 19.19 -13.00
N GLY A 162 -18.43 19.37 -13.94
CA GLY A 162 -17.33 20.33 -13.83
C GLY A 162 -16.08 19.86 -13.08
N LEU A 163 -16.16 18.82 -12.28
CA LEU A 163 -15.01 18.38 -11.47
C LEU A 163 -13.89 17.75 -12.31
N ILE A 164 -14.20 16.94 -13.35
CA ILE A 164 -13.16 16.30 -14.18
C ILE A 164 -12.28 17.34 -14.91
N PRO A 165 -12.82 18.38 -15.55
CA PRO A 165 -11.98 19.45 -16.09
C PRO A 165 -11.09 20.11 -15.03
N SER A 166 -11.65 20.44 -13.85
CA SER A 166 -10.88 21.04 -12.76
C SER A 166 -9.71 20.14 -12.29
N ILE A 167 -9.92 18.82 -12.19
CA ILE A 167 -8.87 17.86 -11.87
C ILE A 167 -7.76 17.88 -12.93
N ARG A 168 -8.12 17.93 -14.20
CA ARG A 168 -7.14 18.01 -15.31
C ARG A 168 -6.36 19.32 -15.29
N ASP A 169 -7.01 20.43 -14.94
CA ASP A 169 -6.36 21.75 -14.79
C ASP A 169 -5.34 21.75 -13.63
N MET A 170 -5.56 20.94 -12.59
CA MET A 170 -4.57 20.68 -11.53
C MET A 170 -3.40 19.79 -11.99
N GLY A 171 -3.36 19.37 -13.25
CA GLY A 171 -2.30 18.54 -13.82
C GLY A 171 -2.42 17.05 -13.50
N VAL A 172 -3.61 16.57 -13.12
CA VAL A 172 -3.90 15.15 -12.89
C VAL A 172 -4.71 14.59 -14.06
N PRO A 173 -4.15 13.68 -14.88
CA PRO A 173 -4.91 12.98 -15.89
C PRO A 173 -6.01 12.12 -15.26
N VAL A 174 -7.19 12.09 -15.89
CA VAL A 174 -8.33 11.31 -15.42
C VAL A 174 -8.75 10.32 -16.49
N LEU A 175 -8.80 9.04 -16.08
CA LEU A 175 -9.41 7.97 -16.86
C LEU A 175 -10.80 7.68 -16.27
N GLU A 176 -11.81 8.08 -17.03
CA GLU A 176 -13.21 7.78 -16.74
C GLU A 176 -13.55 6.36 -17.22
N GLU A 177 -14.73 5.84 -16.88
CA GLU A 177 -15.16 4.49 -17.25
C GLU A 177 -14.95 4.21 -18.74
N VAL A 178 -14.15 3.20 -19.03
CA VAL A 178 -13.91 2.67 -20.38
C VAL A 178 -14.49 1.27 -20.51
N LYS A 179 -14.68 0.83 -21.77
CA LYS A 179 -15.31 -0.45 -22.03
C LYS A 179 -14.41 -1.65 -21.69
N SER A 180 -15.06 -2.78 -21.43
CA SER A 180 -14.41 -4.09 -21.31
C SER A 180 -13.43 -4.35 -22.48
N PRO A 181 -12.28 -5.00 -22.23
CA PRO A 181 -11.93 -5.69 -20.98
C PRO A 181 -11.26 -4.83 -19.91
N THR A 182 -10.84 -3.61 -20.23
CA THR A 182 -10.09 -2.71 -19.32
C THR A 182 -10.88 -2.40 -18.05
N MET A 183 -12.14 -2.01 -18.20
CA MET A 183 -13.10 -1.91 -17.10
C MET A 183 -14.34 -2.72 -17.42
N PHE A 184 -14.94 -3.33 -16.41
CA PHE A 184 -16.09 -4.20 -16.58
C PHE A 184 -17.05 -4.10 -15.38
N ARG A 185 -18.34 -4.33 -15.64
CA ARG A 185 -19.35 -4.38 -14.60
C ARG A 185 -19.69 -5.83 -14.27
N ILE A 186 -19.66 -6.16 -12.98
CA ILE A 186 -20.07 -7.50 -12.51
C ILE A 186 -21.57 -7.56 -12.33
N SER A 187 -22.14 -8.76 -12.46
CA SER A 187 -23.59 -9.02 -12.34
C SER A 187 -24.06 -9.22 -10.90
N ASP A 188 -23.14 -9.57 -10.00
CA ASP A 188 -23.45 -9.96 -8.62
C ASP A 188 -23.80 -8.76 -7.73
N ARG A 189 -23.62 -7.55 -8.28
CA ARG A 189 -23.96 -6.28 -7.63
C ARG A 189 -24.68 -5.34 -8.60
N ASN A 190 -25.49 -4.46 -8.03
CA ASN A 190 -26.16 -3.43 -8.79
C ASN A 190 -25.28 -2.20 -8.99
N ALA A 191 -25.44 -1.50 -10.12
CA ALA A 191 -24.87 -0.16 -10.26
C ALA A 191 -25.40 0.75 -9.14
N PRO A 192 -24.57 1.61 -8.61
CA PRO A 192 -23.24 2.01 -9.04
C PRO A 192 -22.09 1.25 -8.33
N HIS A 193 -22.34 0.16 -7.62
CA HIS A 193 -21.38 -0.57 -6.78
C HIS A 193 -20.77 -1.79 -7.49
N ASN A 194 -20.65 -1.78 -8.83
CA ASN A 194 -20.33 -2.97 -9.62
C ASN A 194 -19.31 -2.74 -10.74
N LEU A 195 -18.61 -1.59 -10.78
CA LEU A 195 -17.57 -1.32 -11.78
C LEU A 195 -16.19 -1.76 -11.24
N TYR A 196 -15.50 -2.59 -12.02
CA TYR A 196 -14.19 -3.13 -11.70
C TYR A 196 -13.20 -2.92 -12.84
N ALA A 197 -11.91 -3.05 -12.55
CA ALA A 197 -10.84 -2.96 -13.53
C ALA A 197 -9.74 -4.00 -13.28
N ASP A 198 -8.97 -4.26 -14.32
CA ASP A 198 -7.69 -4.95 -14.27
C ASP A 198 -6.57 -3.91 -14.41
N THR A 199 -5.61 -3.89 -13.49
CA THR A 199 -4.54 -2.87 -13.46
C THR A 199 -3.62 -2.93 -14.66
N GLU A 200 -3.31 -4.13 -15.18
CA GLU A 200 -2.44 -4.27 -16.34
C GLU A 200 -3.17 -3.85 -17.62
N LEU A 201 -4.44 -4.20 -17.77
CA LEU A 201 -5.25 -3.73 -18.90
C LEU A 201 -5.47 -2.20 -18.88
N VAL A 202 -5.59 -1.61 -17.68
CA VAL A 202 -5.59 -0.14 -17.54
C VAL A 202 -4.24 0.43 -17.96
N ARG A 203 -3.13 -0.19 -17.58
CA ARG A 203 -1.79 0.24 -17.94
C ARG A 203 -1.57 0.20 -19.46
N GLU A 204 -1.91 -0.92 -20.10
CA GLU A 204 -1.87 -1.06 -21.56
C GLU A 204 -2.72 0.02 -22.23
N TYR A 205 -3.94 0.25 -21.74
CA TYR A 205 -4.86 1.25 -22.28
C TYR A 205 -4.31 2.68 -22.22
N ILE A 206 -3.65 3.07 -21.14
CA ILE A 206 -3.04 4.41 -20.99
C ILE A 206 -1.76 4.55 -21.80
N ASP A 207 -0.95 3.49 -21.91
CA ASP A 207 0.27 3.48 -22.70
C ASP A 207 -0.02 3.62 -24.20
N ASP A 208 -1.01 2.91 -24.73
CA ASP A 208 -1.48 3.02 -26.10
C ASP A 208 -1.95 4.44 -26.48
N ARG A 209 -2.32 5.25 -25.49
CA ARG A 209 -2.78 6.64 -25.67
C ARG A 209 -1.69 7.68 -25.42
N GLY A 210 -0.46 7.24 -25.21
CA GLY A 210 0.67 8.13 -25.04
C GLY A 210 0.62 9.00 -23.78
N TYR A 211 -0.03 8.50 -22.72
CA TYR A 211 0.09 9.12 -21.41
C TYR A 211 1.54 8.93 -20.92
N LEU A 212 2.39 9.89 -21.28
CA LEU A 212 3.81 9.81 -21.03
C LEU A 212 4.13 9.72 -19.56
N PHE A 213 5.15 8.93 -19.29
CA PHE A 213 5.81 8.82 -18.02
C PHE A 213 6.98 9.71 -18.03
N ASN A 214 7.27 10.46 -17.01
CA ASN A 214 8.51 11.20 -16.97
C ASN A 214 8.97 11.67 -15.61
N GLN A 215 8.71 10.95 -14.55
CA GLN A 215 9.17 11.46 -13.27
C GLN A 215 9.75 10.35 -12.42
N ASP A 216 10.94 10.59 -11.92
CA ASP A 216 11.34 10.09 -10.62
C ASP A 216 10.33 10.67 -9.64
N ILE A 217 9.61 9.79 -8.93
CA ILE A 217 8.66 10.20 -7.91
C ILE A 217 9.35 10.14 -6.56
N ASP A 218 9.15 11.20 -5.77
CA ASP A 218 9.57 11.21 -4.39
C ASP A 218 8.82 10.15 -3.59
N PRO A 219 9.45 9.53 -2.59
CA PRO A 219 8.76 8.58 -1.73
C PRO A 219 7.63 9.27 -0.95
N LEU A 220 6.63 8.47 -0.54
CA LEU A 220 5.49 8.95 0.26
C LEU A 220 5.94 9.78 1.46
N TYR A 221 7.00 9.31 2.11
CA TYR A 221 7.61 9.94 3.28
C TYR A 221 9.10 9.66 3.34
N ASN A 222 9.75 10.15 4.40
CA ASN A 222 11.11 9.75 4.75
C ASN A 222 11.09 8.32 5.32
N PHE A 223 11.34 7.32 4.49
CA PHE A 223 11.48 5.94 4.95
C PHE A 223 12.77 5.75 5.73
N GLY A 224 12.70 4.97 6.83
CA GLY A 224 13.85 4.67 7.67
C GLY A 224 13.49 3.75 8.82
N ASN A 225 14.50 3.29 9.55
CA ASN A 225 14.36 2.34 10.65
C ASN A 225 14.57 2.94 12.04
N ASN A 226 14.80 4.26 12.13
CA ASN A 226 15.02 4.91 13.42
C ASN A 226 13.68 5.14 14.13
N GLN A 227 13.40 4.28 15.08
CA GLN A 227 12.20 4.33 15.93
C GLN A 227 12.50 4.72 17.38
N THR A 228 13.63 5.34 17.67
CA THR A 228 14.04 5.67 19.06
C THR A 228 13.08 6.65 19.74
N ALA A 229 12.35 7.48 18.97
CA ALA A 229 11.36 8.42 19.49
C ALA A 229 9.93 7.85 19.55
N TRP A 230 9.73 6.59 19.18
CA TRP A 230 8.40 5.96 19.15
C TRP A 230 8.01 5.47 20.54
N SER A 231 6.74 5.63 20.88
CA SER A 231 6.12 5.13 22.11
C SER A 231 5.39 3.81 21.85
N GLN A 232 5.20 3.01 22.89
CA GLN A 232 4.44 1.76 22.87
C GLN A 232 2.99 1.98 23.30
N GLY A 233 2.12 0.97 23.08
CA GLY A 233 0.78 0.98 23.63
C GLY A 233 -0.31 1.35 22.61
N ALA A 234 -0.11 1.00 21.33
CA ALA A 234 -1.08 1.23 20.27
C ALA A 234 -1.55 -0.06 19.59
N ASN A 235 -1.96 -1.06 20.39
CA ASN A 235 -2.45 -2.34 19.88
C ASN A 235 -3.86 -2.22 19.27
N LYS A 236 -4.66 -1.27 19.72
CA LYS A 236 -5.95 -0.90 19.13
C LYS A 236 -5.94 0.59 18.79
N VAL A 237 -6.29 0.94 17.55
CA VAL A 237 -6.44 2.33 17.08
C VAL A 237 -7.86 2.53 16.59
N THR A 238 -8.56 3.52 17.13
CA THR A 238 -9.94 3.88 16.76
C THR A 238 -9.95 5.27 16.12
N LEU A 239 -10.50 5.37 14.92
CA LEU A 239 -10.61 6.58 14.12
C LEU A 239 -12.08 6.87 13.82
N LYS A 240 -12.64 7.91 14.42
CA LYS A 240 -14.00 8.36 14.15
C LYS A 240 -14.00 9.49 13.13
N TYR A 241 -14.37 9.19 11.91
CA TYR A 241 -14.49 10.16 10.82
C TYR A 241 -15.72 11.04 10.91
N SER A 242 -16.81 10.45 11.39
CA SER A 242 -18.13 11.08 11.50
C SER A 242 -19.01 10.24 12.44
N GLU A 243 -20.25 10.65 12.63
CA GLU A 243 -21.26 9.82 13.34
C GLU A 243 -21.63 8.52 12.57
N PHE A 244 -21.24 8.40 11.28
CA PHE A 244 -21.59 7.26 10.44
C PHE A 244 -20.43 6.32 10.14
N THR A 245 -19.18 6.75 10.40
CA THR A 245 -18.01 5.95 10.05
C THR A 245 -16.95 5.99 11.12
N THR A 246 -16.77 4.87 11.81
CA THR A 246 -15.65 4.62 12.70
C THR A 246 -14.84 3.45 12.16
N VAL A 247 -13.52 3.62 12.09
CA VAL A 247 -12.55 2.60 11.68
C VAL A 247 -11.77 2.16 12.90
N ILE A 248 -11.62 0.85 13.07
CA ILE A 248 -10.80 0.29 14.14
C ILE A 248 -9.73 -0.59 13.54
N TRP A 249 -8.49 -0.36 13.92
CA TRP A 249 -7.36 -1.21 13.64
C TRP A 249 -6.96 -1.96 14.91
N LYS A 250 -6.79 -3.26 14.81
CA LYS A 250 -6.34 -4.11 15.93
C LYS A 250 -5.13 -4.88 15.48
N ILE A 251 -4.08 -4.85 16.29
CA ILE A 251 -2.86 -5.60 16.00
C ILE A 251 -3.12 -7.10 16.06
N ASP A 252 -2.56 -7.82 15.10
CA ASP A 252 -2.61 -9.27 14.95
C ASP A 252 -1.24 -9.67 14.41
N ASP A 253 -0.41 -10.25 15.27
CA ASP A 253 1.03 -10.44 15.07
C ASP A 253 1.75 -9.08 14.83
N ASP A 254 2.26 -8.85 13.63
CA ASP A 254 2.99 -7.65 13.20
C ASP A 254 2.16 -6.70 12.31
N GLN A 255 0.86 -6.97 12.15
CA GLN A 255 -0.03 -6.22 11.28
C GLN A 255 -1.29 -5.77 12.01
N TYR A 256 -1.85 -4.66 11.54
CA TYR A 256 -3.15 -4.18 11.96
C TYR A 256 -4.23 -4.75 11.06
N SER A 257 -5.17 -5.49 11.65
CA SER A 257 -6.41 -5.97 11.03
C SER A 257 -7.50 -4.89 11.11
N ARG A 258 -8.21 -4.68 9.99
CA ARG A 258 -9.19 -3.59 9.86
C ARG A 258 -10.61 -4.03 10.21
N PHE A 259 -11.25 -3.23 11.08
CA PHE A 259 -12.67 -3.33 11.42
C PHE A 259 -13.38 -2.02 11.14
N ILE A 260 -14.69 -2.05 10.95
CA ILE A 260 -15.49 -0.87 10.67
C ILE A 260 -16.80 -0.91 11.45
N VAL A 261 -17.22 0.26 11.91
CA VAL A 261 -18.55 0.50 12.50
C VAL A 261 -19.28 1.45 11.56
N ASP A 262 -20.47 1.06 11.12
CA ASP A 262 -21.33 1.85 10.27
C ASP A 262 -22.54 2.41 11.03
N GLY A 263 -22.90 3.65 10.70
CA GLY A 263 -24.07 4.28 11.32
C GLY A 263 -23.83 4.68 12.77
N TYR A 264 -24.89 4.69 13.54
CA TYR A 264 -24.88 5.07 14.97
C TYR A 264 -24.63 3.89 15.92
N SER A 265 -24.00 2.82 15.39
CA SER A 265 -23.65 1.64 16.19
C SER A 265 -22.48 1.94 17.12
N ASP A 266 -22.38 1.18 18.20
CA ASP A 266 -21.28 1.24 19.15
C ASP A 266 -20.04 0.50 18.63
N GLU A 267 -18.86 0.78 19.19
CA GLU A 267 -17.59 0.12 18.82
C GLU A 267 -17.64 -1.41 18.99
N ASP A 268 -18.45 -1.91 19.92
CA ASP A 268 -18.62 -3.35 20.17
C ASP A 268 -19.33 -4.07 18.99
N GLU A 269 -20.00 -3.31 18.13
CA GLU A 269 -20.64 -3.82 16.90
C GLU A 269 -19.71 -3.79 15.68
N ALA A 270 -18.43 -3.47 15.86
CA ALA A 270 -17.44 -3.43 14.78
C ALA A 270 -17.35 -4.78 14.07
N VAL A 271 -17.47 -4.74 12.75
CA VAL A 271 -17.33 -5.93 11.89
C VAL A 271 -16.00 -5.93 11.15
N ALA A 272 -15.46 -7.13 10.94
CA ALA A 272 -14.25 -7.28 10.13
C ALA A 272 -14.46 -6.70 8.73
N HIS A 273 -13.53 -5.84 8.28
CA HIS A 273 -13.59 -5.29 6.93
C HIS A 273 -12.81 -6.20 5.98
N ASN A 274 -13.54 -7.06 5.31
CA ASN A 274 -12.96 -8.05 4.42
C ASN A 274 -12.76 -7.51 3.01
N PHE A 275 -11.81 -8.11 2.29
CA PHE A 275 -11.67 -8.03 0.83
C PHE A 275 -12.13 -9.34 0.19
N VAL A 276 -12.36 -9.32 -1.12
CA VAL A 276 -12.63 -10.51 -1.92
C VAL A 276 -11.82 -10.47 -3.20
N THR A 277 -11.19 -11.60 -3.55
CA THR A 277 -10.46 -11.77 -4.81
C THR A 277 -11.39 -12.22 -5.93
N ARG A 278 -10.88 -12.22 -7.16
CA ARG A 278 -11.68 -12.59 -8.34
C ARG A 278 -12.17 -14.05 -8.31
N ASP A 279 -11.41 -14.95 -7.69
CA ASP A 279 -11.74 -16.36 -7.51
C ASP A 279 -12.58 -16.65 -6.27
N GLY A 280 -12.97 -15.58 -5.53
CA GLY A 280 -13.89 -15.66 -4.39
C GLY A 280 -13.22 -15.90 -3.03
N TYR A 281 -11.87 -15.94 -2.96
CA TYR A 281 -11.19 -15.94 -1.67
C TYR A 281 -11.48 -14.63 -0.92
N THR A 282 -11.73 -14.72 0.37
CA THR A 282 -12.01 -13.57 1.23
C THR A 282 -11.21 -13.64 2.52
N ASP A 283 -10.70 -12.52 2.96
CA ASP A 283 -9.98 -12.37 4.23
C ASP A 283 -10.09 -10.92 4.70
N ILE A 284 -9.67 -10.65 5.95
CA ILE A 284 -9.66 -9.32 6.53
C ILE A 284 -8.57 -8.44 5.89
N LEU A 285 -8.89 -7.17 5.67
CA LEU A 285 -7.90 -6.18 5.23
C LEU A 285 -6.86 -5.95 6.33
N LYS A 286 -5.57 -6.01 5.97
CA LYS A 286 -4.44 -5.82 6.87
C LYS A 286 -3.45 -4.79 6.32
N THR A 287 -2.76 -4.12 7.24
CA THR A 287 -1.65 -3.21 6.94
C THR A 287 -0.60 -3.25 8.05
N GLN A 288 0.64 -2.95 7.74
CA GLN A 288 1.72 -2.88 8.75
C GLN A 288 1.78 -1.51 9.42
N THR A 289 1.51 -0.46 8.65
CA THR A 289 1.55 0.92 9.16
C THR A 289 0.22 1.63 8.91
N VAL A 290 -0.30 2.26 9.95
CA VAL A 290 -1.45 3.17 9.89
C VAL A 290 -0.94 4.59 10.07
N VAL A 291 -1.19 5.46 9.08
CA VAL A 291 -0.82 6.88 9.13
C VAL A 291 -2.10 7.71 9.20
N VAL A 292 -2.22 8.58 10.19
CA VAL A 292 -3.39 9.47 10.36
C VAL A 292 -2.95 10.91 10.20
N ILE A 293 -3.31 11.50 9.06
CA ILE A 293 -3.10 12.90 8.72
C ILE A 293 -4.40 13.64 9.04
N GLN A 294 -4.35 14.61 9.94
CA GLN A 294 -5.53 15.40 10.28
C GLN A 294 -5.48 16.77 9.60
N GLY A 295 -6.59 17.15 8.97
CA GLY A 295 -6.71 18.43 8.26
C GLY A 295 -8.10 19.07 8.38
N PRO A 296 -8.22 20.38 8.15
CA PRO A 296 -9.51 21.05 8.11
C PRO A 296 -10.43 20.44 7.05
N LEU A 297 -11.69 20.20 7.44
CA LEU A 297 -12.76 19.85 6.51
C LEU A 297 -13.41 21.13 5.99
N TYR A 298 -13.65 21.20 4.68
CA TYR A 298 -14.38 22.27 4.04
C TYR A 298 -15.28 21.73 2.93
N ASN A 299 -16.23 22.52 2.47
CA ASN A 299 -16.97 22.21 1.27
C ASN A 299 -16.33 22.92 0.09
N ASP A 300 -16.02 22.15 -0.96
CA ASP A 300 -15.51 22.71 -2.20
C ASP A 300 -16.50 23.68 -2.83
N GLU A 301 -16.06 24.88 -3.19
CA GLU A 301 -16.94 25.95 -3.65
C GLU A 301 -17.69 25.63 -4.95
N ALA A 302 -17.06 24.85 -5.84
CA ALA A 302 -17.62 24.54 -7.15
C ALA A 302 -18.60 23.36 -7.10
N THR A 303 -18.35 22.37 -6.26
CA THR A 303 -19.14 21.13 -6.20
C THR A 303 -20.00 21.00 -4.96
N THR A 304 -19.77 21.82 -3.93
CA THR A 304 -20.36 21.72 -2.57
C THR A 304 -20.07 20.40 -1.86
N LEU A 305 -19.16 19.59 -2.38
CA LEU A 305 -18.77 18.32 -1.78
C LEU A 305 -17.73 18.51 -0.68
N PRO A 306 -17.75 17.68 0.38
CA PRO A 306 -16.75 17.73 1.43
C PRO A 306 -15.37 17.43 0.89
N SER A 307 -14.38 18.18 1.36
CA SER A 307 -12.99 18.06 1.00
C SER A 307 -12.11 18.29 2.23
N VAL A 308 -10.98 17.58 2.30
CA VAL A 308 -9.98 17.77 3.36
C VAL A 308 -8.85 18.63 2.82
N LEU A 309 -8.44 19.64 3.58
CA LEU A 309 -7.29 20.47 3.23
C LEU A 309 -6.00 19.64 3.37
N THR A 310 -5.25 19.55 2.28
CA THR A 310 -4.02 18.72 2.18
C THR A 310 -2.75 19.55 1.97
N VAL A 311 -2.85 20.87 1.92
CA VAL A 311 -1.73 21.82 1.83
C VAL A 311 -1.71 22.66 3.10
N GLY A 312 -0.52 22.86 3.66
CA GLY A 312 -0.33 23.58 4.92
C GLY A 312 0.36 22.72 5.96
N VAL A 313 -0.19 22.73 7.16
CA VAL A 313 0.38 22.07 8.35
C VAL A 313 -0.74 21.58 9.26
N GLY A 314 -0.52 20.42 9.88
CA GLY A 314 -1.47 19.84 10.84
C GLY A 314 -0.90 18.64 11.59
N PRO A 315 -1.67 18.05 12.51
CA PRO A 315 -1.24 16.87 13.26
C PRO A 315 -1.09 15.64 12.38
N VAL A 316 -0.11 14.81 12.70
CA VAL A 316 0.02 13.45 12.16
C VAL A 316 0.32 12.49 13.31
N THR A 317 -0.32 11.32 13.28
CA THR A 317 0.01 10.20 14.17
C THR A 317 0.28 8.98 13.31
N ILE A 318 1.36 8.27 13.60
CA ILE A 318 1.80 7.10 12.83
C ILE A 318 1.87 5.92 13.78
N PHE A 319 1.29 4.79 13.37
CA PHE A 319 1.25 3.55 14.13
C PHE A 319 1.92 2.45 13.31
N ASN A 320 2.84 1.70 13.95
CA ASN A 320 3.51 0.56 13.35
C ASN A 320 3.86 -0.46 14.44
N ASN A 321 3.45 -1.71 14.25
CA ASN A 321 3.77 -2.82 15.16
C ASN A 321 3.51 -2.50 16.66
N GLY A 322 2.34 -1.96 16.98
CA GLY A 322 1.95 -1.62 18.35
C GLY A 322 2.63 -0.38 18.94
N ASN A 323 3.54 0.25 18.18
CA ASN A 323 4.18 1.51 18.54
C ASN A 323 3.53 2.67 17.81
N TYR A 324 3.71 3.90 18.33
CA TYR A 324 3.23 5.12 17.70
C TYR A 324 4.20 6.28 17.86
N ILE A 325 4.07 7.26 16.99
CA ILE A 325 4.69 8.57 17.10
C ILE A 325 3.70 9.64 16.67
N GLU A 326 3.65 10.73 17.46
CA GLU A 326 2.90 11.94 17.11
C GLU A 326 3.84 12.97 16.53
N GLY A 327 3.33 13.77 15.61
CA GLY A 327 4.12 14.82 14.97
C GLY A 327 3.26 15.80 14.20
N THR A 328 3.90 16.51 13.30
CA THR A 328 3.27 17.50 12.44
C THR A 328 3.57 17.18 10.99
N TRP A 329 2.53 17.11 10.15
CA TRP A 329 2.71 17.08 8.71
C TRP A 329 2.86 18.50 8.15
N ARG A 330 3.69 18.63 7.12
CA ARG A 330 3.86 19.87 6.34
C ARG A 330 3.80 19.55 4.86
N ARG A 331 3.18 20.47 4.11
CA ARG A 331 3.09 20.39 2.65
C ARG A 331 2.82 21.79 2.10
N ASN A 332 3.67 22.29 1.18
CA ASN A 332 3.58 23.65 0.70
C ASN A 332 2.74 23.76 -0.60
N ASP A 333 2.71 22.72 -1.41
CA ASP A 333 1.99 22.68 -2.69
C ASP A 333 1.35 21.32 -2.91
N ILE A 334 0.32 21.23 -3.76
CA ILE A 334 -0.32 19.96 -4.13
C ILE A 334 0.60 19.03 -4.92
N ALA A 335 1.71 19.54 -5.46
CA ALA A 335 2.72 18.76 -6.14
C ALA A 335 3.78 18.17 -5.20
N ASP A 336 3.85 18.64 -3.96
CA ASP A 336 4.82 18.15 -2.98
C ASP A 336 4.34 16.85 -2.31
N SER A 337 5.27 16.01 -1.86
CA SER A 337 4.99 14.93 -0.90
C SER A 337 4.81 15.48 0.52
N PHE A 338 4.18 14.71 1.41
CA PHE A 338 4.06 15.07 2.81
C PHE A 338 5.41 14.92 3.52
N VAL A 339 5.75 15.90 4.37
CA VAL A 339 6.89 15.83 5.29
C VAL A 339 6.36 15.74 6.71
N PHE A 340 6.77 14.71 7.44
CA PHE A 340 6.43 14.52 8.84
C PHE A 340 7.61 14.92 9.72
N ILE A 341 7.35 15.68 10.77
CA ILE A 341 8.36 16.15 11.71
C ILE A 341 7.91 15.90 13.15
N ASP A 342 8.86 15.57 14.01
CA ASP A 342 8.66 15.42 15.44
C ASP A 342 8.60 16.79 16.17
N GLU A 343 8.44 16.76 17.49
CA GLU A 343 8.44 17.96 18.33
C GLU A 343 9.77 18.75 18.30
N ASN A 344 10.88 18.06 17.98
CA ASN A 344 12.23 18.62 17.88
C ASN A 344 12.56 19.12 16.46
N GLN A 345 11.58 19.12 15.54
CA GLN A 345 11.73 19.50 14.12
C GLN A 345 12.59 18.54 13.30
N ASN A 346 12.86 17.31 13.77
CA ASN A 346 13.51 16.29 12.98
C ASN A 346 12.47 15.61 12.07
N LYS A 347 12.91 15.15 10.89
CA LYS A 347 12.05 14.32 10.05
C LYS A 347 11.77 13.00 10.72
N ILE A 348 10.50 12.64 10.81
CA ILE A 348 10.09 11.31 11.28
C ILE A 348 10.46 10.29 10.21
N GLU A 349 11.14 9.24 10.60
CA GLU A 349 11.36 8.07 9.77
C GLU A 349 10.18 7.10 9.92
N VAL A 350 9.62 6.69 8.78
CA VAL A 350 8.54 5.70 8.72
C VAL A 350 9.13 4.36 8.26
N PRO A 351 8.95 3.27 9.00
CA PRO A 351 9.48 1.97 8.60
C PRO A 351 8.97 1.53 7.22
N PRO A 352 9.84 0.95 6.38
CA PRO A 352 9.39 0.30 5.14
C PRO A 352 8.30 -0.71 5.42
N SER A 353 7.14 -0.53 4.79
CA SER A 353 5.94 -1.30 5.11
C SER A 353 4.84 -1.06 4.09
N LYS A 354 3.80 -1.89 4.10
CA LYS A 354 2.52 -1.54 3.50
C LYS A 354 1.81 -0.54 4.42
N GLN A 355 1.30 0.56 3.84
CA GLN A 355 0.63 1.60 4.61
C GLN A 355 -0.84 1.73 4.24
N TRP A 356 -1.63 2.15 5.26
CA TRP A 356 -2.97 2.70 5.11
C TRP A 356 -3.00 4.10 5.69
N ILE A 357 -3.30 5.09 4.84
CA ILE A 357 -3.22 6.50 5.19
C ILE A 357 -4.62 7.07 5.33
N HIS A 358 -4.95 7.58 6.49
CA HIS A 358 -6.21 8.21 6.80
C HIS A 358 -6.10 9.72 6.72
N PHE A 359 -6.98 10.36 5.94
CA PHE A 359 -7.18 11.80 5.97
C PHE A 359 -8.38 12.10 6.88
N LEU A 360 -8.11 12.24 8.16
CA LEU A 360 -9.12 12.46 9.19
C LEU A 360 -9.42 13.94 9.32
N PRO A 361 -10.69 14.38 9.38
CA PRO A 361 -11.02 15.77 9.72
C PRO A 361 -10.46 16.18 11.09
N LEU A 362 -10.09 17.45 11.28
CA LEU A 362 -9.62 17.96 12.59
C LEU A 362 -10.65 17.80 13.72
N ASN A 363 -11.93 17.72 13.39
CA ASN A 363 -13.01 17.44 14.33
C ASN A 363 -13.37 15.96 14.44
N GLY A 364 -12.63 15.08 13.79
CA GLY A 364 -12.70 13.64 13.97
C GLY A 364 -11.87 13.21 15.18
N ASP A 365 -12.26 12.08 15.79
CA ASP A 365 -11.59 11.59 16.98
C ASP A 365 -10.56 10.51 16.60
N ILE A 366 -9.43 10.56 17.27
CA ILE A 366 -8.39 9.53 17.22
C ILE A 366 -8.09 9.07 18.63
N ASN A 367 -8.18 7.76 18.88
CA ASN A 367 -7.87 7.14 20.15
C ASN A 367 -7.08 5.86 19.93
N TRP A 368 -6.19 5.51 20.84
CA TRP A 368 -5.47 4.25 20.82
C TRP A 368 -5.24 3.71 22.23
N THR A 369 -5.13 2.41 22.33
CA THR A 369 -4.93 1.70 23.60
C THR A 369 -4.03 0.48 23.38
N ASP A 370 -3.48 -0.01 24.49
CA ASP A 370 -2.68 -1.23 24.53
C ASP A 370 -3.54 -2.52 24.63
N ASN A 371 -4.85 -2.37 24.77
CA ASN A 371 -5.84 -3.47 24.93
C ASN A 371 -6.80 -3.56 23.74
#